data_d673ed20ad4bf7a6ef93ddd305ba6d1a
#
_entry.id   d673ed20ad4bf7a6ef93ddd305ba6d1a
#
_cell.length_a   1.000
_cell.length_b   1.000
_cell.length_c   1.000
_cell.angle_alpha   90.00
_cell.angle_beta   90.00
_cell.angle_gamma   90.00
#
_symmetry.space_group_name_H-M   'P 1'
#
loop_
_entity.id
_entity.type
_entity.pdbx_description
1 polymer ?
#
loop_
_entity_poly.entity_id
_entity_poly.type
_entity_poly.pdbx_seq_one_letter_code
_entity_poly.pdbx_strand_id
1 'polypeptide(L)'
;MEKDRFILFSTLLGDAQKSISRIKHKKMDQYGLGSAHTLCMCLLAENPNGLTKTELARCCGVDKAQISRVVADILEKDYVSIANPECNYRQRYTLTDKGMVIACDMRQIILEINNFVSDSIPKEQIENFYETLKIICGNLKKAEKRF
;
A
#
# COMPACT_ATOMS: atom_id res chain seq x y z
N MET A 1 31.48 5.75 13.96
CA MET A 1 30.79 4.50 13.57
C MET A 1 29.26 4.55 13.76
N GLU A 2 28.75 5.04 14.88
CA GLU A 2 27.28 5.17 15.06
C GLU A 2 26.65 6.30 14.23
N LYS A 3 27.34 7.41 14.00
CA LYS A 3 26.84 8.51 13.16
C LYS A 3 26.59 8.10 11.69
N ASP A 4 27.37 7.16 11.20
CA ASP A 4 27.29 6.73 9.80
C ASP A 4 26.11 5.75 9.55
N ARG A 5 25.62 5.05 10.59
CA ARG A 5 24.53 4.09 10.45
C ARG A 5 23.20 4.72 10.08
N PHE A 6 22.88 5.88 10.65
CA PHE A 6 21.62 6.56 10.33
C PHE A 6 21.63 7.14 8.91
N ILE A 7 22.78 7.67 8.47
CA ILE A 7 22.97 8.14 7.09
C ILE A 7 22.82 6.96 6.13
N LEU A 8 23.51 5.85 6.40
CA LEU A 8 23.42 4.65 5.59
C LEU A 8 21.97 4.11 5.53
N PHE A 9 21.31 4.02 6.67
CA PHE A 9 19.90 3.60 6.76
C PHE A 9 19.00 4.48 5.89
N SER A 10 19.10 5.81 6.04
CA SER A 10 18.29 6.77 5.29
C SER A 10 18.55 6.69 3.79
N THR A 11 19.81 6.48 3.38
CA THR A 11 20.19 6.34 1.97
C THR A 11 19.63 5.06 1.38
N LEU A 12 19.82 3.91 2.04
CA LEU A 12 19.31 2.63 1.58
C LEU A 12 17.78 2.62 1.50
N LEU A 13 17.13 3.19 2.51
CA LEU A 13 15.66 3.30 2.52
C LEU A 13 15.16 4.19 1.38
N GLY A 14 15.83 5.32 1.11
CA GLY A 14 15.51 6.20 0.00
C GLY A 14 15.68 5.53 -1.36
N ASP A 15 16.75 4.78 -1.56
CA ASP A 15 17.00 4.04 -2.80
C ASP A 15 16.01 2.89 -3.00
N ALA A 16 15.70 2.15 -1.93
CA ALA A 16 14.66 1.12 -1.94
C ALA A 16 13.31 1.72 -2.32
N GLN A 17 12.92 2.84 -1.71
CA GLN A 17 11.66 3.54 -2.01
C GLN A 17 11.57 3.99 -3.47
N LYS A 18 12.65 4.55 -4.04
CA LYS A 18 12.72 4.93 -5.46
C LYS A 18 12.52 3.73 -6.37
N SER A 19 13.21 2.61 -6.08
CA SER A 19 13.11 1.38 -6.87
C SER A 19 11.71 0.77 -6.81
N ILE A 20 11.12 0.70 -5.62
CA ILE A 20 9.74 0.23 -5.42
C ILE A 20 8.76 1.10 -6.21
N SER A 21 8.91 2.43 -6.14
CA SER A 21 8.05 3.38 -6.87
C SER A 21 8.14 3.20 -8.37
N ARG A 22 9.35 3.01 -8.92
CA ARG A 22 9.56 2.76 -10.36
C ARG A 22 8.93 1.45 -10.82
N ILE A 23 9.09 0.37 -10.04
CA ILE A 23 8.48 -0.94 -10.35
C ILE A 23 6.96 -0.83 -10.34
N LYS A 24 6.38 -0.22 -9.29
CA LYS A 24 4.94 0.00 -9.17
C LYS A 24 4.41 0.81 -10.34
N HIS A 25 5.05 1.94 -10.67
CA HIS A 25 4.66 2.78 -11.79
C HIS A 25 4.68 1.99 -13.09
N LYS A 26 5.78 1.30 -13.39
CA LYS A 26 5.92 0.51 -14.62
C LYS A 26 4.86 -0.58 -14.76
N LYS A 27 4.50 -1.25 -13.66
CA LYS A 27 3.55 -2.38 -13.69
C LYS A 27 2.09 -1.95 -13.59
N MET A 28 1.80 -0.85 -12.90
CA MET A 28 0.42 -0.38 -12.64
C MET A 28 -0.04 0.67 -13.65
N ASP A 29 0.86 1.25 -14.42
CA ASP A 29 0.55 2.26 -15.44
C ASP A 29 -0.46 1.76 -16.49
N GLN A 30 -0.38 0.49 -16.85
CA GLN A 30 -1.34 -0.17 -17.76
C GLN A 30 -2.79 -0.12 -17.26
N TYR A 31 -3.01 0.03 -15.95
CA TYR A 31 -4.33 0.17 -15.34
C TYR A 31 -4.69 1.63 -15.05
N GLY A 32 -3.78 2.58 -15.32
CA GLY A 32 -3.92 3.97 -14.94
C GLY A 32 -3.99 4.20 -13.42
N LEU A 33 -3.26 3.38 -12.66
CA LEU A 33 -3.33 3.34 -11.19
C LEU A 33 -1.96 3.63 -10.57
N GLY A 34 -1.95 4.43 -9.51
CA GLY A 34 -0.78 4.71 -8.68
C GLY A 34 -0.66 3.76 -7.48
N SER A 35 0.34 4.00 -6.63
CA SER A 35 0.61 3.18 -5.43
C SER A 35 -0.55 3.14 -4.44
N ALA A 36 -1.19 4.28 -4.18
CA ALA A 36 -2.32 4.36 -3.26
C ALA A 36 -3.56 3.63 -3.80
N HIS A 37 -3.81 3.71 -5.11
CA HIS A 37 -4.88 2.95 -5.78
C HIS A 37 -4.66 1.45 -5.64
N THR A 38 -3.44 0.99 -5.91
CA THR A 38 -3.07 -0.44 -5.81
C THR A 38 -3.30 -0.97 -4.40
N LEU A 39 -2.84 -0.24 -3.38
CA LEU A 39 -3.01 -0.63 -1.99
C LEU A 39 -4.48 -0.65 -1.59
N CYS A 40 -5.24 0.37 -2.00
CA CYS A 40 -6.69 0.45 -1.77
C CYS A 40 -7.43 -0.76 -2.38
N MET A 41 -7.12 -1.10 -3.63
CA MET A 41 -7.71 -2.25 -4.32
C MET A 41 -7.38 -3.58 -3.63
N CYS A 42 -6.13 -3.78 -3.21
CA CYS A 42 -5.72 -4.98 -2.48
C CYS A 42 -6.43 -5.10 -1.12
N LEU A 43 -6.56 -4.01 -0.38
CA LEU A 43 -7.29 -3.98 0.90
C LEU A 43 -8.77 -4.32 0.71
N LEU A 44 -9.41 -3.79 -0.33
CA LEU A 44 -10.81 -4.10 -0.64
C LEU A 44 -11.00 -5.55 -1.04
N ALA A 45 -10.03 -6.16 -1.74
CA ALA A 45 -10.07 -7.58 -2.07
C ALA A 45 -10.07 -8.49 -0.81
N GLU A 46 -9.40 -8.05 0.25
CA GLU A 46 -9.33 -8.75 1.54
C GLU A 46 -10.56 -8.49 2.44
N ASN A 47 -11.37 -7.50 2.09
CA ASN A 47 -12.53 -7.08 2.87
C ASN A 47 -13.82 -7.09 2.03
N PRO A 48 -14.41 -8.27 1.80
CA PRO A 48 -15.61 -8.41 0.95
C PRO A 48 -16.81 -7.59 1.40
N ASN A 49 -16.91 -7.30 2.71
CA ASN A 49 -17.96 -6.46 3.28
C ASN A 49 -17.72 -4.96 3.05
N GLY A 50 -16.62 -4.62 2.38
CA GLY A 50 -16.26 -3.26 2.06
C GLY A 50 -15.59 -2.51 3.21
N LEU A 51 -14.99 -1.38 2.86
CA LEU A 51 -14.33 -0.44 3.78
C LEU A 51 -14.84 0.98 3.53
N THR A 52 -14.90 1.78 4.59
CA THR A 52 -15.16 3.21 4.49
C THR A 52 -13.90 3.98 4.07
N LYS A 53 -14.05 5.21 3.59
CA LYS A 53 -12.89 6.08 3.29
C LYS A 53 -11.98 6.28 4.49
N THR A 54 -12.53 6.38 5.70
CA THR A 54 -11.74 6.52 6.93
C THR A 54 -10.91 5.29 7.22
N GLU A 55 -11.48 4.09 7.07
CA GLU A 55 -10.77 2.83 7.23
C GLU A 55 -9.69 2.68 6.16
N LEU A 56 -10.00 2.98 4.91
CA LEU A 56 -9.04 2.96 3.79
C LEU A 56 -7.88 3.93 4.01
N ALA A 57 -8.15 5.18 4.41
CA ALA A 57 -7.12 6.18 4.68
C ALA A 57 -6.14 5.71 5.76
N ARG A 58 -6.67 5.16 6.85
CA ARG A 58 -5.87 4.62 7.95
C ARG A 58 -5.00 3.44 7.50
N CYS A 59 -5.58 2.48 6.79
CA CYS A 59 -4.86 1.29 6.33
C CYS A 59 -3.84 1.60 5.24
N CYS A 60 -4.13 2.56 4.35
CA CYS A 60 -3.21 3.01 3.30
C CYS A 60 -2.12 3.96 3.81
N GLY A 61 -2.27 4.50 5.02
CA GLY A 61 -1.33 5.50 5.56
C GLY A 61 -1.34 6.82 4.79
N VAL A 62 -2.49 7.22 4.25
CA VAL A 62 -2.68 8.45 3.48
C VAL A 62 -3.70 9.36 4.15
N ASP A 63 -3.68 10.65 3.79
CA ASP A 63 -4.65 11.60 4.31
C ASP A 63 -6.04 11.44 3.67
N LYS A 64 -7.02 12.10 4.28
CA LYS A 64 -8.42 12.04 3.86
C LYS A 64 -8.63 12.61 2.45
N ALA A 65 -7.89 13.65 2.06
CA ALA A 65 -8.00 14.26 0.74
C ALA A 65 -7.46 13.31 -0.34
N GLN A 66 -6.34 12.65 -0.07
CA GLN A 66 -5.73 11.69 -0.98
C GLN A 66 -6.62 10.46 -1.18
N ILE A 67 -7.16 9.87 -0.10
CA ILE A 67 -8.04 8.70 -0.24
C ILE A 67 -9.34 9.05 -0.96
N SER A 68 -9.87 10.25 -0.77
CA SER A 68 -11.07 10.69 -1.48
C SER A 68 -10.85 10.77 -3.00
N ARG A 69 -9.67 11.24 -3.44
CA ARG A 69 -9.28 11.22 -4.85
C ARG A 69 -9.11 9.81 -5.38
N VAL A 70 -8.39 8.96 -4.65
CA VAL A 70 -8.20 7.55 -5.02
C VAL A 70 -9.54 6.85 -5.21
N VAL A 71 -10.46 6.99 -4.26
CA VAL A 71 -11.79 6.36 -4.33
C VAL A 71 -12.60 6.90 -5.49
N ALA A 72 -12.56 8.23 -5.76
CA ALA A 72 -13.22 8.83 -6.90
C ALA A 72 -12.72 8.24 -8.23
N ASP A 73 -11.40 8.09 -8.38
CA ASP A 73 -10.78 7.56 -9.60
C ASP A 73 -11.16 6.10 -9.83
N ILE A 74 -11.15 5.25 -8.80
CA ILE A 74 -11.50 3.83 -8.94
C ILE A 74 -13.02 3.60 -9.08
N LEU A 75 -13.86 4.53 -8.60
CA LEU A 75 -15.30 4.57 -8.91
C LEU A 75 -15.55 4.91 -10.38
N GLU A 76 -14.89 5.92 -10.90
CA GLU A 76 -14.98 6.33 -12.30
C GLU A 76 -14.56 5.22 -13.26
N LYS A 77 -13.56 4.42 -12.87
CA LYS A 77 -13.08 3.26 -13.63
C LYS A 77 -13.97 2.02 -13.48
N ASP A 78 -15.03 2.09 -12.67
CA ASP A 78 -15.91 0.95 -12.36
C ASP A 78 -15.16 -0.22 -11.69
N TYR A 79 -14.12 0.07 -10.91
CA TYR A 79 -13.39 -0.93 -10.13
C TYR A 79 -13.99 -1.16 -8.75
N VAL A 80 -14.71 -0.17 -8.22
CA VAL A 80 -15.43 -0.26 -6.95
C VAL A 80 -16.86 0.22 -7.11
N SER A 81 -17.71 -0.22 -6.20
CA SER A 81 -19.09 0.25 -6.04
C SER A 81 -19.36 0.61 -4.58
N ILE A 82 -20.42 1.35 -4.34
CA ILE A 82 -20.91 1.68 -3.01
C ILE A 82 -21.83 0.56 -2.56
N ALA A 83 -21.46 -0.15 -1.49
CA ALA A 83 -22.22 -1.29 -0.97
C ALA A 83 -23.55 -0.88 -0.31
N ASN A 84 -23.62 0.35 0.20
CA ASN A 84 -24.80 0.90 0.89
C ASN A 84 -25.20 2.28 0.30
N PRO A 85 -25.65 2.32 -0.97
CA PRO A 85 -25.91 3.59 -1.68
C PRO A 85 -27.04 4.42 -1.05
N GLU A 86 -27.93 3.80 -0.31
CA GLU A 86 -29.01 4.47 0.47
C GLU A 86 -28.48 5.26 1.68
N CYS A 87 -27.24 4.99 2.10
CA CYS A 87 -26.62 5.61 3.26
C CYS A 87 -25.67 6.74 2.80
N ASN A 88 -25.99 7.99 3.11
CA ASN A 88 -25.13 9.15 2.77
C ASN A 88 -23.95 9.32 3.73
N TYR A 89 -23.95 8.58 4.83
CA TYR A 89 -22.93 8.65 5.88
C TYR A 89 -22.22 7.32 6.03
N ARG A 90 -20.89 7.36 6.12
CA ARG A 90 -20.03 6.16 6.23
C ARG A 90 -20.29 5.13 5.11
N GLN A 91 -20.34 5.60 3.88
CA GLN A 91 -20.44 4.72 2.73
C GLN A 91 -19.30 3.71 2.73
N ARG A 92 -19.65 2.46 2.46
CA ARG A 92 -18.69 1.36 2.30
C ARG A 92 -18.48 1.09 0.82
N TYR A 93 -17.25 0.84 0.47
CA TYR A 93 -16.82 0.56 -0.90
C TYR A 93 -16.41 -0.90 -1.01
N THR A 94 -16.87 -1.57 -2.06
CA THR A 94 -16.53 -2.96 -2.38
C THR A 94 -16.00 -3.03 -3.80
N LEU A 95 -15.19 -4.04 -4.11
CA LEU A 95 -14.76 -4.28 -5.49
C LEU A 95 -15.94 -4.73 -6.34
N THR A 96 -16.00 -4.25 -7.58
CA THR A 96 -16.80 -4.84 -8.65
C THR A 96 -16.11 -6.12 -9.16
N ASP A 97 -16.77 -6.91 -10.00
CA ASP A 97 -16.15 -8.06 -10.66
C ASP A 97 -14.92 -7.63 -11.46
N LYS A 98 -15.03 -6.50 -12.19
CA LYS A 98 -13.91 -5.89 -12.91
C LYS A 98 -12.77 -5.48 -11.97
N GLY A 99 -13.10 -4.86 -10.85
CA GLY A 99 -12.14 -4.48 -9.83
C GLY A 99 -11.44 -5.68 -9.19
N MET A 100 -12.17 -6.78 -8.97
CA MET A 100 -11.61 -8.01 -8.42
C MET A 100 -10.56 -8.63 -9.36
N VAL A 101 -10.83 -8.67 -10.65
CA VAL A 101 -9.86 -9.16 -11.64
C VAL A 101 -8.57 -8.34 -11.59
N ILE A 102 -8.69 -7.01 -11.59
CA ILE A 102 -7.54 -6.10 -11.50
C ILE A 102 -6.78 -6.30 -10.18
N ALA A 103 -7.49 -6.42 -9.06
CA ALA A 103 -6.86 -6.64 -7.75
C ALA A 103 -6.12 -7.99 -7.69
N CYS A 104 -6.65 -9.04 -8.31
CA CYS A 104 -5.97 -10.33 -8.41
C CYS A 104 -4.69 -10.25 -9.25
N ASP A 105 -4.72 -9.56 -10.39
CA ASP A 105 -3.55 -9.34 -11.24
C ASP A 105 -2.46 -8.55 -10.48
N MET A 106 -2.85 -7.48 -9.78
CA MET A 106 -1.94 -6.70 -8.94
C MET A 106 -1.29 -7.56 -7.85
N ARG A 107 -2.09 -8.41 -7.20
CA ARG A 107 -1.60 -9.30 -6.15
C ARG A 107 -0.58 -10.29 -6.71
N GLN A 108 -0.82 -10.85 -7.88
CA GLN A 108 0.12 -11.74 -8.56
C GLN A 108 1.44 -11.03 -8.86
N ILE A 109 1.39 -9.82 -9.41
CA ILE A 109 2.58 -9.00 -9.69
C ILE A 109 3.37 -8.72 -8.39
N ILE A 110 2.68 -8.38 -7.30
CA ILE A 110 3.31 -8.13 -6.00
C ILE A 110 4.01 -9.39 -5.48
N LEU A 111 3.40 -10.56 -5.61
CA LEU A 111 3.99 -11.83 -5.21
C LEU A 111 5.24 -12.18 -6.03
N GLU A 112 5.20 -11.97 -7.34
CA GLU A 112 6.37 -12.17 -8.21
C GLU A 112 7.54 -11.25 -7.83
N ILE A 113 7.26 -9.97 -7.58
CA ILE A 113 8.26 -9.01 -7.12
C ILE A 113 8.83 -9.43 -5.76
N ASN A 114 7.96 -9.83 -4.83
CA ASN A 114 8.38 -10.26 -3.51
C ASN A 114 9.29 -11.49 -3.58
N ASN A 115 8.93 -12.48 -4.37
CA ASN A 115 9.74 -13.68 -4.57
C ASN A 115 11.10 -13.33 -5.16
N PHE A 116 11.13 -12.48 -6.18
CA PHE A 116 12.37 -12.05 -6.83
C PHE A 116 13.29 -11.28 -5.87
N VAL A 117 12.73 -10.34 -5.10
CA VAL A 117 13.50 -9.52 -4.14
C VAL A 117 14.03 -10.34 -2.97
N SER A 118 13.29 -11.39 -2.59
CA SER A 118 13.66 -12.27 -1.47
C SER A 118 14.50 -13.47 -1.88
N ASP A 119 14.77 -13.62 -3.18
CA ASP A 119 15.58 -14.73 -3.68
C ASP A 119 16.94 -14.78 -3.01
N SER A 120 17.38 -15.98 -2.68
CA SER A 120 18.66 -16.25 -2.02
C SER A 120 18.82 -15.67 -0.60
N ILE A 121 17.75 -15.10 0.01
CA ILE A 121 17.78 -14.65 1.40
C ILE A 121 17.10 -15.70 2.29
N PRO A 122 17.78 -16.22 3.33
CA PRO A 122 17.17 -17.15 4.26
C PRO A 122 15.91 -16.58 4.91
N LYS A 123 14.86 -17.40 5.04
CA LYS A 123 13.57 -16.99 5.60
C LYS A 123 13.70 -16.33 6.98
N GLU A 124 14.54 -16.90 7.85
CA GLU A 124 14.81 -16.35 9.18
C GLU A 124 15.39 -14.94 9.14
N GLN A 125 16.28 -14.64 8.17
CA GLN A 125 16.82 -13.29 8.00
C GLN A 125 15.75 -12.30 7.55
N ILE A 126 14.84 -12.74 6.69
CA ILE A 126 13.71 -11.90 6.23
C ILE A 126 12.80 -11.60 7.42
N GLU A 127 12.44 -12.59 8.22
CA GLU A 127 11.58 -12.41 9.39
C GLU A 127 12.23 -11.46 10.41
N ASN A 128 13.50 -11.68 10.76
CA ASN A 128 14.26 -10.82 11.66
C ASN A 128 14.39 -9.39 11.15
N PHE A 129 14.57 -9.21 9.84
CA PHE A 129 14.61 -7.89 9.21
C PHE A 129 13.30 -7.14 9.41
N TYR A 130 12.15 -7.77 9.11
CA TYR A 130 10.86 -7.11 9.25
C TYR A 130 10.50 -6.80 10.71
N GLU A 131 10.86 -7.67 11.66
CA GLU A 131 10.69 -7.39 13.09
C GLU A 131 11.52 -6.18 13.51
N THR A 132 12.79 -6.14 13.15
CA THR A 132 13.70 -5.03 13.44
C THR A 132 13.20 -3.73 12.80
N LEU A 133 12.77 -3.79 11.53
CA LEU A 133 12.25 -2.63 10.81
C LEU A 133 11.00 -2.05 11.48
N LYS A 134 10.09 -2.90 11.99
CA LYS A 134 8.91 -2.44 12.75
C LYS A 134 9.31 -1.66 14.00
N ILE A 135 10.32 -2.13 14.72
CA ILE A 135 10.85 -1.43 15.92
C ILE A 135 11.43 -0.08 15.52
N ILE A 136 12.25 -0.04 14.46
CA ILE A 136 12.84 1.20 13.94
C ILE A 136 11.74 2.20 13.54
N CYS A 137 10.73 1.76 12.79
CA CYS A 137 9.61 2.62 12.40
C CYS A 137 8.84 3.15 13.60
N GLY A 138 8.63 2.34 14.63
CA GLY A 138 8.00 2.76 15.88
C GLY A 138 8.83 3.83 16.62
N ASN A 139 10.14 3.67 16.66
CA ASN A 139 11.05 4.64 17.28
C ASN A 139 11.13 5.94 16.47
N LEU A 140 11.12 5.88 15.14
CA LEU A 140 11.07 7.07 14.29
C LEU A 140 9.82 7.91 14.55
N LYS A 141 8.63 7.28 14.70
CA LYS A 141 7.39 7.98 15.07
C LYS A 141 7.47 8.67 16.44
N LYS A 142 8.22 8.10 17.39
CA LYS A 142 8.46 8.75 18.69
C LYS A 142 9.44 9.93 18.52
N ALA A 143 10.47 9.77 17.69
CA ALA A 143 11.44 10.81 17.41
C ALA A 143 10.77 12.03 16.74
N GLU A 144 9.86 11.81 15.78
CA GLU A 144 9.06 12.89 15.15
C GLU A 144 8.38 13.82 16.15
N LYS A 145 7.94 13.27 17.29
CA LYS A 145 7.26 14.04 18.34
C LYS A 145 8.23 14.77 19.25
N ARG A 146 9.51 14.41 19.22
CA ARG A 146 10.54 14.94 20.11
C ARG A 146 11.40 16.02 19.44
N PHE A 147 11.61 15.90 18.14
CA PHE A 147 12.45 16.79 17.32
C PHE A 147 11.62 17.57 16.31
#